data_772be0bb08d6fce77c62419787e2ed4d
#
_entry.id   772be0bb08d6fce77c62419787e2ed4d
#
_cell.length_a   1.000
_cell.length_b   1.000
_cell.length_c   1.000
_cell.angle_alpha   90.00
_cell.angle_beta   90.00
_cell.angle_gamma   90.00
#
_symmetry.space_group_name_H-M   'P 1'
#
loop_
_entity.id
_entity.type
_entity.pdbx_description
1 polymer ?
#
loop_
_entity_poly.entity_id
_entity_poly.type
_entity_poly.pdbx_seq_one_letter_code
_entity_poly.pdbx_strand_id
1 'polypeptide(L)'
;MRRKNINKKQTNNDMNPIKIKEMSMEYAIRFRSGSHIGSDILLIDDMTQMQLPKEPMRMQCLFLALCLKGSARYFVDSVEHVVEPGDLIIINRGRVTYDSSLSPDCEGICVLIDYDFFKESIKSVNELTSLFIFARRHPVFRLPETKVEFIRAAFRRMKEKAGETGHHFRTQLVQSLLLTMVYEVSDAIYLAQAEEGAGNTRADQIFTQFLLLVEKHFRSERRVGWYSEHLCISPKYLSETVKAVSKRTPNEWIDSYVVMEIRMLLSSTSKSIKEIAQQLNFSNQSFLGKY
;
A
#
# COMPACT_ATOMS: atom_id res chain seq x y z
N MET A 1 47.72 50.02 19.09
CA MET A 1 47.26 48.62 18.95
C MET A 1 45.74 48.58 18.98
N ARG A 2 45.06 48.45 17.79
CA ARG A 2 43.62 48.36 17.65
C ARG A 2 43.27 46.91 17.22
N ARG A 3 42.59 46.17 18.10
CA ARG A 3 42.08 44.84 17.81
C ARG A 3 40.79 44.99 16.97
N LYS A 4 40.78 44.40 15.78
CA LYS A 4 39.59 44.27 14.90
C LYS A 4 38.77 43.11 15.42
N ASN A 5 37.50 43.40 15.82
CA ASN A 5 36.47 42.42 16.05
C ASN A 5 35.95 41.90 14.70
N ILE A 6 36.12 40.60 14.45
CA ILE A 6 35.56 39.90 13.31
C ILE A 6 34.19 39.35 13.75
N ASN A 7 33.11 40.00 13.31
CA ASN A 7 31.75 39.52 13.46
C ASN A 7 31.56 38.22 12.62
N LYS A 8 31.42 37.09 13.30
CA LYS A 8 30.91 35.88 12.72
C LYS A 8 29.39 36.08 12.47
N LYS A 9 29.00 36.33 11.23
CA LYS A 9 27.60 36.14 10.79
C LYS A 9 27.30 34.66 10.88
N GLN A 10 26.45 34.27 11.83
CA GLN A 10 25.74 33.02 11.84
C GLN A 10 24.73 33.03 10.68
N THR A 11 25.01 32.28 9.65
CA THR A 11 24.01 31.91 8.62
C THR A 11 23.13 30.83 9.24
N ASN A 12 22.00 31.26 9.83
CA ASN A 12 20.88 30.36 10.10
C ASN A 12 20.31 29.91 8.78
N ASN A 13 20.67 28.70 8.38
CA ASN A 13 20.03 27.98 7.28
C ASN A 13 18.75 27.35 7.88
N ASP A 14 17.68 28.12 8.05
CA ASP A 14 16.33 27.63 8.33
C ASP A 14 15.82 26.94 7.06
N MET A 15 16.27 25.70 6.81
CA MET A 15 15.58 24.81 5.90
C MET A 15 14.29 24.38 6.60
N ASN A 16 13.21 25.15 6.38
CA ASN A 16 11.86 24.66 6.66
C ASN A 16 11.69 23.29 5.98
N PRO A 17 11.32 22.22 6.72
CA PRO A 17 11.11 20.92 6.10
C PRO A 17 10.02 21.08 5.03
N ILE A 18 10.33 20.69 3.79
CA ILE A 18 9.37 20.69 2.68
C ILE A 18 8.17 19.85 3.14
N LYS A 19 7.04 20.50 3.39
CA LYS A 19 5.81 19.84 3.80
C LYS A 19 5.25 19.08 2.61
N ILE A 20 5.54 17.78 2.51
CA ILE A 20 5.01 16.92 1.46
C ILE A 20 3.49 16.89 1.60
N LYS A 21 2.77 17.26 0.54
CA LYS A 21 1.31 17.20 0.47
C LYS A 21 0.82 15.75 0.58
N GLU A 22 -0.38 15.56 1.08
CA GLU A 22 -0.99 14.23 1.22
C GLU A 22 -2.08 14.00 0.17
N MET A 23 -2.05 12.84 -0.48
CA MET A 23 -3.10 12.35 -1.37
C MET A 23 -4.09 11.54 -0.52
N SER A 24 -5.01 12.22 0.15
CA SER A 24 -6.14 11.59 0.85
C SER A 24 -7.30 11.33 -0.10
N MET A 25 -8.28 10.50 0.30
CA MET A 25 -9.52 10.29 -0.46
C MET A 25 -10.30 11.59 -0.64
N GLU A 26 -10.39 12.45 0.38
CA GLU A 26 -11.03 13.76 0.30
C GLU A 26 -10.37 14.66 -0.75
N TYR A 27 -9.03 14.69 -0.75
CA TYR A 27 -8.27 15.42 -1.77
C TYR A 27 -8.56 14.86 -3.17
N ALA A 28 -8.52 13.54 -3.33
CA ALA A 28 -8.74 12.89 -4.62
C ALA A 28 -10.15 13.17 -5.17
N ILE A 29 -11.19 13.03 -4.36
CA ILE A 29 -12.59 13.28 -4.75
C ILE A 29 -12.80 14.76 -5.14
N ARG A 30 -12.20 15.68 -4.39
CA ARG A 30 -12.35 17.12 -4.65
C ARG A 30 -11.71 17.58 -5.95
N PHE A 31 -10.58 16.98 -6.34
CA PHE A 31 -9.76 17.46 -7.46
C PHE A 31 -9.77 16.52 -8.68
N ARG A 32 -10.59 15.47 -8.67
CA ARG A 32 -10.64 14.49 -9.77
C ARG A 32 -12.08 14.13 -10.09
N SER A 33 -12.40 14.13 -11.38
CA SER A 33 -13.69 13.63 -11.85
C SER A 33 -13.73 12.11 -11.79
N GLY A 34 -14.84 11.55 -11.28
CA GLY A 34 -15.03 10.10 -11.21
C GLY A 34 -16.30 9.72 -10.46
N SER A 35 -16.68 8.44 -10.56
CA SER A 35 -17.75 7.87 -9.75
C SER A 35 -17.20 7.46 -8.39
N HIS A 36 -17.89 7.79 -7.30
CA HIS A 36 -17.41 7.45 -5.96
C HIS A 36 -18.53 6.93 -5.04
N ILE A 37 -18.14 6.21 -3.99
CA ILE A 37 -19.02 5.82 -2.89
C ILE A 37 -18.44 6.45 -1.62
N GLY A 38 -19.10 7.47 -1.12
CA GLY A 38 -18.61 8.24 0.03
C GLY A 38 -17.15 8.65 -0.16
N SER A 39 -16.35 8.43 0.87
CA SER A 39 -14.88 8.57 0.86
C SER A 39 -14.16 7.22 0.70
N ASP A 40 -14.87 6.13 0.43
CA ASP A 40 -14.34 4.78 0.48
C ASP A 40 -13.62 4.38 -0.81
N ILE A 41 -14.21 4.73 -1.96
CA ILE A 41 -13.67 4.39 -3.28
C ILE A 41 -13.97 5.49 -4.31
N LEU A 42 -12.99 5.76 -5.17
CA LEU A 42 -13.12 6.66 -6.32
C LEU A 42 -12.66 5.93 -7.58
N LEU A 43 -13.51 5.94 -8.60
CA LEU A 43 -13.35 5.23 -9.88
C LEU A 43 -13.21 6.26 -11.00
N ILE A 44 -12.08 6.24 -11.72
CA ILE A 44 -11.74 7.21 -12.77
C ILE A 44 -11.42 6.43 -14.05
N ASP A 45 -12.04 6.79 -15.16
CA ASP A 45 -11.76 6.27 -16.50
C ASP A 45 -11.49 7.35 -17.56
N ASP A 46 -11.60 8.61 -17.16
CA ASP A 46 -11.17 9.74 -17.98
C ASP A 46 -9.81 10.27 -17.51
N MET A 47 -8.75 9.81 -18.16
CA MET A 47 -7.38 10.22 -17.84
C MET A 47 -7.09 11.68 -18.22
N THR A 48 -7.84 12.27 -19.14
CA THR A 48 -7.62 13.64 -19.61
C THR A 48 -7.90 14.68 -18.53
N GLN A 49 -8.82 14.38 -17.61
CA GLN A 49 -9.19 15.22 -16.47
C GLN A 49 -8.34 14.97 -15.23
N MET A 50 -7.41 14.02 -15.30
CA MET A 50 -6.61 13.65 -14.16
C MET A 50 -5.49 14.67 -13.94
N GLN A 51 -5.66 15.55 -12.94
CA GLN A 51 -4.59 16.44 -12.49
C GLN A 51 -3.51 15.61 -11.80
N LEU A 52 -2.47 15.26 -12.53
CA LEU A 52 -1.35 14.50 -11.99
C LEU A 52 -0.49 15.39 -11.10
N PRO A 53 -0.04 14.87 -9.94
CA PRO A 53 0.83 15.64 -9.06
C PRO A 53 2.18 15.92 -9.72
N LYS A 54 2.51 17.18 -9.91
CA LYS A 54 3.86 17.62 -10.30
C LYS A 54 4.78 17.71 -9.07
N GLU A 55 4.20 18.08 -7.92
CA GLU A 55 4.91 18.16 -6.64
C GLU A 55 4.84 16.80 -5.90
N PRO A 56 5.82 16.51 -5.02
CA PRO A 56 5.79 15.30 -4.22
C PRO A 56 4.53 15.22 -3.36
N MET A 57 3.79 14.10 -3.50
CA MET A 57 2.60 13.80 -2.71
C MET A 57 2.73 12.43 -2.05
N ARG A 58 2.43 12.36 -0.77
CA ARG A 58 2.40 11.10 -0.01
C ARG A 58 1.03 10.47 -0.11
N MET A 59 0.97 9.25 -0.61
CA MET A 59 -0.28 8.50 -0.72
C MET A 59 -0.82 8.12 0.66
N GLN A 60 -2.08 8.46 0.93
CA GLN A 60 -2.83 8.03 2.12
C GLN A 60 -3.86 6.95 1.80
N CYS A 61 -4.14 6.73 0.52
CA CYS A 61 -5.02 5.69 -0.02
C CYS A 61 -4.21 4.65 -0.81
N LEU A 62 -4.84 3.54 -1.16
CA LEU A 62 -4.35 2.61 -2.16
C LEU A 62 -4.72 3.14 -3.54
N PHE A 63 -3.77 3.17 -4.46
CA PHE A 63 -3.98 3.54 -5.85
C PHE A 63 -3.72 2.33 -6.75
N LEU A 64 -4.69 2.00 -7.57
CA LEU A 64 -4.61 1.00 -8.63
C LEU A 64 -4.91 1.68 -9.95
N ALA A 65 -4.11 1.45 -10.99
CA ALA A 65 -4.42 1.93 -12.33
C ALA A 65 -3.98 0.92 -13.37
N LEU A 66 -4.78 0.76 -14.42
CA LEU A 66 -4.49 -0.09 -15.58
C LEU A 66 -4.39 0.80 -16.81
N CYS A 67 -3.25 0.75 -17.49
CA CYS A 67 -3.06 1.41 -18.78
C CYS A 67 -3.71 0.58 -19.88
N LEU A 68 -4.55 1.21 -20.71
CA LEU A 68 -5.26 0.56 -21.82
C LEU A 68 -4.72 1.00 -23.18
N LYS A 69 -4.20 2.24 -23.27
CA LYS A 69 -3.62 2.81 -24.51
C LYS A 69 -2.66 3.93 -24.14
N GLY A 70 -1.73 4.23 -25.06
CA GLY A 70 -0.72 5.27 -24.86
C GLY A 70 0.32 4.89 -23.81
N SER A 71 0.81 5.86 -23.07
CA SER A 71 1.81 5.63 -22.01
C SER A 71 1.68 6.65 -20.88
N ALA A 72 2.21 6.27 -19.73
CA ALA A 72 2.36 7.16 -18.58
C ALA A 72 3.78 7.06 -18.01
N ARG A 73 4.26 8.15 -17.43
CA ARG A 73 5.53 8.21 -16.71
C ARG A 73 5.29 8.85 -15.36
N TYR A 74 5.88 8.29 -14.31
CA TYR A 74 5.77 8.82 -12.96
C TYR A 74 6.90 8.30 -12.07
N PHE A 75 7.14 9.00 -10.96
CA PHE A 75 8.12 8.60 -9.97
C PHE A 75 7.43 8.06 -8.72
N VAL A 76 7.95 6.96 -8.19
CA VAL A 76 7.57 6.43 -6.86
C VAL A 76 8.84 6.31 -6.02
N ASP A 77 8.90 6.99 -4.87
CA ASP A 77 10.04 6.99 -3.95
C ASP A 77 11.39 7.22 -4.69
N SER A 78 11.42 8.17 -5.62
CA SER A 78 12.58 8.55 -6.44
C SER A 78 12.99 7.56 -7.55
N VAL A 79 12.19 6.53 -7.81
CA VAL A 79 12.39 5.63 -8.95
C VAL A 79 11.42 5.99 -10.06
N GLU A 80 11.94 6.17 -11.27
CA GLU A 80 11.13 6.41 -12.45
C GLU A 80 10.48 5.12 -12.94
N HIS A 81 9.21 5.21 -13.30
CA HIS A 81 8.44 4.12 -13.90
C HIS A 81 7.78 4.59 -15.20
N VAL A 82 7.93 3.79 -16.23
CA VAL A 82 7.22 3.94 -17.49
C VAL A 82 6.13 2.88 -17.56
N VAL A 83 4.95 3.28 -17.99
CA VAL A 83 3.74 2.45 -18.06
C VAL A 83 3.27 2.36 -19.49
N GLU A 84 3.00 1.18 -19.95
CA GLU A 84 2.53 0.86 -21.28
C GLU A 84 1.17 0.11 -21.23
N PRO A 85 0.47 -0.06 -22.38
CA PRO A 85 -0.79 -0.80 -22.41
C PRO A 85 -0.64 -2.21 -21.84
N GLY A 86 -1.56 -2.59 -20.93
CA GLY A 86 -1.54 -3.87 -20.19
C GLY A 86 -0.77 -3.82 -18.86
N ASP A 87 -0.10 -2.71 -18.55
CA ASP A 87 0.56 -2.56 -17.26
C ASP A 87 -0.43 -2.13 -16.17
N LEU A 88 -0.35 -2.83 -15.03
CA LEU A 88 -1.03 -2.47 -13.79
C LEU A 88 -0.08 -1.73 -12.86
N ILE A 89 -0.57 -0.62 -12.33
CA ILE A 89 0.11 0.21 -11.34
C ILE A 89 -0.51 -0.05 -9.97
N ILE A 90 0.32 -0.29 -8.95
CA ILE A 90 -0.12 -0.41 -7.56
C ILE A 90 0.75 0.48 -6.68
N ILE A 91 0.17 1.54 -6.12
CA ILE A 91 0.87 2.43 -5.20
C ILE A 91 0.21 2.37 -3.84
N ASN A 92 0.91 1.81 -2.87
CA ASN A 92 0.44 1.63 -1.51
C ASN A 92 0.53 2.92 -0.68
N ARG A 93 -0.22 2.95 0.42
CA ARG A 93 -0.15 3.99 1.43
C ARG A 93 1.28 4.23 1.91
N GLY A 94 1.64 5.51 2.09
CA GLY A 94 2.94 5.96 2.59
C GLY A 94 3.99 6.20 1.50
N ARG A 95 3.77 5.74 0.26
CA ARG A 95 4.66 6.00 -0.88
C ARG A 95 4.54 7.46 -1.33
N VAL A 96 5.62 7.99 -1.85
CA VAL A 96 5.64 9.35 -2.40
C VAL A 96 5.67 9.28 -3.92
N THR A 97 4.73 9.98 -4.57
CA THR A 97 4.66 10.09 -6.04
C THR A 97 4.84 11.54 -6.48
N TYR A 98 5.45 11.75 -7.62
CA TYR A 98 5.64 13.09 -8.20
C TYR A 98 5.97 13.02 -9.68
N ASP A 99 5.99 14.17 -10.35
CA ASP A 99 6.39 14.39 -11.75
C ASP A 99 5.75 13.40 -12.73
N SER A 100 4.44 13.23 -12.59
CA SER A 100 3.67 12.31 -13.43
C SER A 100 3.29 13.00 -14.75
N SER A 101 3.39 12.26 -15.85
CA SER A 101 2.98 12.71 -17.19
C SER A 101 2.27 11.59 -17.96
N LEU A 102 1.33 11.97 -18.83
CA LEU A 102 0.60 11.06 -19.71
C LEU A 102 0.89 11.41 -21.17
N SER A 103 0.93 10.42 -22.06
CA SER A 103 0.88 10.68 -23.51
C SER A 103 -0.48 11.26 -23.91
N PRO A 104 -0.56 12.02 -25.00
CA PRO A 104 -1.82 12.65 -25.43
C PRO A 104 -2.96 11.67 -25.72
N ASP A 105 -2.62 10.42 -26.04
CA ASP A 105 -3.56 9.33 -26.33
C ASP A 105 -3.71 8.34 -25.18
N CYS A 106 -3.26 8.70 -23.99
CA CYS A 106 -3.33 7.81 -22.82
C CYS A 106 -4.78 7.55 -22.40
N GLU A 107 -5.16 6.29 -22.44
CA GLU A 107 -6.42 5.78 -21.92
C GLU A 107 -6.13 4.77 -20.79
N GLY A 108 -6.92 4.78 -19.76
CA GLY A 108 -6.76 3.88 -18.63
C GLY A 108 -7.91 3.96 -17.64
N ILE A 109 -7.86 3.12 -16.65
CA ILE A 109 -8.79 3.12 -15.53
C ILE A 109 -8.03 3.21 -14.22
N CYS A 110 -8.53 4.00 -13.27
CA CYS A 110 -7.94 4.16 -11.95
C CYS A 110 -8.95 3.91 -10.85
N VAL A 111 -8.51 3.28 -9.79
CA VAL A 111 -9.27 3.09 -8.56
C VAL A 111 -8.43 3.62 -7.40
N LEU A 112 -8.95 4.63 -6.71
CA LEU A 112 -8.40 5.05 -5.42
C LEU A 112 -9.31 4.48 -4.32
N ILE A 113 -8.70 3.90 -3.31
CA ILE A 113 -9.42 3.15 -2.29
C ILE A 113 -8.93 3.62 -0.92
N ASP A 114 -9.88 4.00 -0.06
CA ASP A 114 -9.57 4.25 1.35
C ASP A 114 -8.91 3.00 1.97
N TYR A 115 -7.91 3.22 2.79
CA TYR A 115 -7.10 2.10 3.29
C TYR A 115 -7.86 1.23 4.30
N ASP A 116 -8.75 1.80 5.09
CA ASP A 116 -9.54 1.04 6.07
C ASP A 116 -10.70 0.32 5.39
N PHE A 117 -11.33 0.95 4.39
CA PHE A 117 -12.30 0.28 3.50
C PHE A 117 -11.68 -0.90 2.75
N PHE A 118 -10.47 -0.72 2.22
CA PHE A 118 -9.74 -1.81 1.56
C PHE A 118 -9.49 -2.99 2.50
N LYS A 119 -8.95 -2.73 3.71
CA LYS A 119 -8.70 -3.78 4.71
C LYS A 119 -9.97 -4.54 5.09
N GLU A 120 -11.07 -3.83 5.29
CA GLU A 120 -12.35 -4.45 5.60
C GLU A 120 -12.83 -5.34 4.44
N SER A 121 -12.67 -4.86 3.19
CA SER A 121 -13.06 -5.61 1.98
C SER A 121 -12.27 -6.91 1.81
N ILE A 122 -11.01 -6.94 2.24
CA ILE A 122 -10.11 -8.08 2.05
C ILE A 122 -9.85 -8.90 3.33
N LYS A 123 -10.57 -8.63 4.43
CA LYS A 123 -10.32 -9.28 5.74
C LYS A 123 -10.41 -10.81 5.72
N SER A 124 -11.16 -11.37 4.76
CA SER A 124 -11.29 -12.81 4.56
C SER A 124 -10.14 -13.45 3.76
N VAL A 125 -9.23 -12.65 3.20
CA VAL A 125 -8.12 -13.12 2.36
C VAL A 125 -6.86 -13.27 3.19
N ASN A 126 -6.43 -14.50 3.42
CA ASN A 126 -5.31 -14.82 4.31
C ASN A 126 -3.92 -14.65 3.68
N GLU A 127 -3.80 -14.51 2.35
CA GLU A 127 -2.51 -14.59 1.63
C GLU A 127 -2.12 -13.30 0.89
N LEU A 128 -2.65 -12.15 1.29
CA LEU A 128 -2.36 -10.88 0.60
C LEU A 128 -0.99 -10.27 0.92
N THR A 129 -0.29 -10.81 1.89
CA THR A 129 1.04 -10.30 2.26
C THR A 129 2.02 -10.35 1.09
N SER A 130 1.99 -11.43 0.31
CA SER A 130 2.82 -11.59 -0.90
C SER A 130 2.49 -10.54 -1.97
N LEU A 131 1.21 -10.24 -2.18
CA LEU A 131 0.74 -9.19 -3.09
C LEU A 131 1.31 -7.81 -2.71
N PHE A 132 1.21 -7.43 -1.43
CA PHE A 132 1.72 -6.14 -0.97
C PHE A 132 3.24 -6.02 -1.07
N ILE A 133 3.96 -7.11 -0.82
CA ILE A 133 5.41 -7.16 -0.96
C ILE A 133 5.81 -7.01 -2.42
N PHE A 134 5.16 -7.78 -3.29
CA PHE A 134 5.41 -7.72 -4.73
C PHE A 134 5.14 -6.32 -5.27
N ALA A 135 3.94 -5.77 -5.03
CA ALA A 135 3.56 -4.43 -5.46
C ALA A 135 4.49 -3.32 -4.92
N ARG A 136 5.09 -3.53 -3.75
CA ARG A 136 6.07 -2.57 -3.21
C ARG A 136 7.37 -2.54 -4.01
N ARG A 137 7.79 -3.67 -4.58
CA ARG A 137 9.00 -3.81 -5.40
C ARG A 137 8.75 -3.52 -6.85
N HIS A 138 7.60 -3.96 -7.33
CA HIS A 138 7.13 -3.84 -8.70
C HIS A 138 5.85 -3.01 -8.72
N PRO A 139 5.94 -1.68 -8.51
CA PRO A 139 4.76 -0.81 -8.53
C PRO A 139 4.11 -0.74 -9.91
N VAL A 140 4.80 -1.21 -10.94
CA VAL A 140 4.30 -1.45 -12.30
C VAL A 140 4.65 -2.87 -12.70
N PHE A 141 3.68 -3.62 -13.21
CA PHE A 141 3.91 -4.95 -13.80
C PHE A 141 2.89 -5.24 -14.90
N ARG A 142 3.34 -6.00 -15.90
CA ARG A 142 2.52 -6.40 -17.06
C ARG A 142 1.54 -7.49 -16.65
N LEU A 143 0.26 -7.28 -16.98
CA LEU A 143 -0.77 -8.29 -16.82
C LEU A 143 -0.94 -9.12 -18.11
N PRO A 144 -1.27 -10.43 -17.99
CA PRO A 144 -1.80 -11.19 -19.12
C PRO A 144 -3.07 -10.57 -19.68
N GLU A 145 -3.29 -10.66 -21.00
CA GLU A 145 -4.45 -10.07 -21.71
C GLU A 145 -5.78 -10.45 -21.05
N THR A 146 -5.93 -11.73 -20.68
CA THR A 146 -7.14 -12.24 -20.01
C THR A 146 -7.43 -11.53 -18.68
N LYS A 147 -6.39 -11.16 -17.92
CA LYS A 147 -6.51 -10.41 -16.67
C LYS A 147 -6.83 -8.94 -16.92
N VAL A 148 -6.27 -8.34 -17.96
CA VAL A 148 -6.60 -6.98 -18.41
C VAL A 148 -8.09 -6.87 -18.73
N GLU A 149 -8.62 -7.79 -19.52
CA GLU A 149 -10.05 -7.87 -19.87
C GLU A 149 -10.94 -8.02 -18.63
N PHE A 150 -10.55 -8.90 -17.71
CA PHE A 150 -11.28 -9.12 -16.47
C PHE A 150 -11.33 -7.85 -15.60
N ILE A 151 -10.18 -7.20 -15.39
CA ILE A 151 -10.09 -5.98 -14.57
C ILE A 151 -10.92 -4.85 -15.19
N ARG A 152 -10.88 -4.69 -16.52
CA ARG A 152 -11.78 -3.75 -17.23
C ARG A 152 -13.25 -4.02 -16.96
N ALA A 153 -13.66 -5.28 -17.08
CA ALA A 153 -15.05 -5.68 -16.83
C ALA A 153 -15.47 -5.44 -15.38
N ALA A 154 -14.62 -5.81 -14.41
CA ALA A 154 -14.85 -5.58 -12.98
C ALA A 154 -14.96 -4.08 -12.67
N PHE A 155 -14.05 -3.26 -13.20
CA PHE A 155 -14.08 -1.80 -13.05
C PHE A 155 -15.39 -1.21 -13.58
N ARG A 156 -15.81 -1.58 -14.78
CA ARG A 156 -17.07 -1.11 -15.38
C ARG A 156 -18.26 -1.46 -14.48
N ARG A 157 -18.31 -2.69 -13.96
CA ARG A 157 -19.36 -3.11 -13.03
C ARG A 157 -19.34 -2.33 -11.71
N MET A 158 -18.16 -2.08 -11.16
CA MET A 158 -18.03 -1.23 -9.96
C MET A 158 -18.55 0.19 -10.24
N LYS A 159 -18.21 0.77 -11.40
CA LYS A 159 -18.66 2.10 -11.80
C LYS A 159 -20.18 2.18 -11.97
N GLU A 160 -20.79 1.18 -12.63
CA GLU A 160 -22.25 1.04 -12.76
C GLU A 160 -22.90 1.02 -11.37
N LYS A 161 -22.42 0.14 -10.48
CA LYS A 161 -22.96 0.00 -9.12
C LYS A 161 -22.71 1.25 -8.24
N ALA A 162 -21.59 1.92 -8.40
CA ALA A 162 -21.34 3.18 -7.71
C ALA A 162 -22.35 4.28 -8.11
N GLY A 163 -22.86 4.27 -9.35
CA GLY A 163 -23.89 5.18 -9.82
C GLY A 163 -25.32 4.88 -9.35
N GLU A 164 -25.61 3.63 -8.93
CA GLU A 164 -26.93 3.20 -8.46
C GLU A 164 -27.20 3.65 -7.02
N THR A 165 -27.40 4.94 -6.78
CA THR A 165 -27.53 5.51 -5.43
C THR A 165 -28.69 4.93 -4.62
N GLY A 166 -29.74 4.42 -5.24
CA GLY A 166 -30.89 3.79 -4.59
C GLY A 166 -30.71 2.30 -4.26
N HIS A 167 -29.59 1.67 -4.65
CA HIS A 167 -29.40 0.24 -4.41
C HIS A 167 -28.94 -0.02 -2.96
N HIS A 168 -29.76 -0.76 -2.20
CA HIS A 168 -29.52 -1.01 -0.77
C HIS A 168 -28.15 -1.65 -0.46
N PHE A 169 -27.71 -2.59 -1.28
CA PHE A 169 -26.43 -3.30 -1.11
C PHE A 169 -25.32 -2.77 -2.01
N ARG A 170 -25.36 -1.50 -2.42
CA ARG A 170 -24.41 -0.89 -3.34
C ARG A 170 -22.96 -1.04 -2.90
N THR A 171 -22.68 -0.70 -1.66
CA THR A 171 -21.33 -0.77 -1.07
C THR A 171 -20.81 -2.21 -1.03
N GLN A 172 -21.63 -3.16 -0.57
CA GLN A 172 -21.26 -4.57 -0.49
C GLN A 172 -21.00 -5.19 -1.88
N LEU A 173 -21.77 -4.78 -2.89
CA LEU A 173 -21.53 -5.23 -4.27
C LEU A 173 -20.18 -4.72 -4.79
N VAL A 174 -19.86 -3.45 -4.54
CA VAL A 174 -18.56 -2.90 -4.96
C VAL A 174 -17.42 -3.55 -4.17
N GLN A 175 -17.59 -3.81 -2.87
CA GLN A 175 -16.62 -4.58 -2.08
C GLN A 175 -16.38 -5.98 -2.65
N SER A 176 -17.43 -6.70 -3.04
CA SER A 176 -17.31 -8.04 -3.63
C SER A 176 -16.58 -8.02 -4.98
N LEU A 177 -16.88 -7.02 -5.83
CA LEU A 177 -16.17 -6.82 -7.11
C LEU A 177 -14.70 -6.45 -6.90
N LEU A 178 -14.41 -5.59 -5.91
CA LEU A 178 -13.05 -5.24 -5.52
C LEU A 178 -12.29 -6.47 -5.02
N LEU A 179 -12.91 -7.28 -4.16
CA LEU A 179 -12.32 -8.52 -3.66
C LEU A 179 -11.99 -9.49 -4.79
N THR A 180 -12.92 -9.68 -5.73
CA THR A 180 -12.69 -10.52 -6.92
C THR A 180 -11.51 -9.99 -7.75
N MET A 181 -11.44 -8.68 -7.97
CA MET A 181 -10.32 -8.05 -8.68
C MET A 181 -8.98 -8.26 -7.95
N VAL A 182 -8.99 -8.19 -6.62
CA VAL A 182 -7.79 -8.46 -5.81
C VAL A 182 -7.32 -9.90 -5.97
N TYR A 183 -8.21 -10.89 -5.98
CA TYR A 183 -7.84 -12.29 -6.24
C TYR A 183 -7.23 -12.48 -7.62
N GLU A 184 -7.81 -11.89 -8.67
CA GLU A 184 -7.30 -12.00 -10.04
C GLU A 184 -5.92 -11.33 -10.22
N VAL A 185 -5.70 -10.19 -9.56
CA VAL A 185 -4.38 -9.54 -9.54
C VAL A 185 -3.38 -10.39 -8.75
N SER A 186 -3.81 -10.98 -7.63
CA SER A 186 -2.95 -11.86 -6.81
C SER A 186 -2.52 -13.11 -7.56
N ASP A 187 -3.44 -13.72 -8.33
CA ASP A 187 -3.14 -14.86 -9.19
C ASP A 187 -2.13 -14.49 -10.30
N ALA A 188 -2.32 -13.33 -10.95
CA ALA A 188 -1.37 -12.84 -11.95
C ALA A 188 0.03 -12.62 -11.36
N ILE A 189 0.13 -12.08 -10.15
CA ILE A 189 1.39 -11.91 -9.45
C ILE A 189 2.02 -13.24 -9.08
N TYR A 190 1.22 -14.20 -8.61
CA TYR A 190 1.69 -15.55 -8.29
C TYR A 190 2.31 -16.23 -9.51
N LEU A 191 1.63 -16.12 -10.67
CA LEU A 191 2.13 -16.68 -11.93
C LEU A 191 3.41 -15.98 -12.39
N ALA A 192 3.47 -14.65 -12.34
CA ALA A 192 4.68 -13.89 -12.69
C ALA A 192 5.88 -14.25 -11.79
N GLN A 193 5.66 -14.43 -10.50
CA GLN A 193 6.71 -14.89 -9.57
C GLN A 193 7.19 -16.33 -9.87
N ALA A 194 6.28 -17.19 -10.31
CA ALA A 194 6.64 -18.57 -10.70
C ALA A 194 7.48 -18.59 -11.98
N GLU A 195 7.20 -17.72 -12.94
CA GLU A 195 7.99 -17.56 -14.18
C GLU A 195 9.34 -16.88 -13.92
N GLU A 196 9.40 -15.89 -13.03
CA GLU A 196 10.66 -15.26 -12.58
C GLU A 196 11.52 -16.16 -11.72
N GLY A 197 11.16 -17.40 -11.48
CA GLY A 197 11.74 -18.40 -10.55
C GLY A 197 13.27 -18.50 -10.45
N ALA A 198 14.00 -17.65 -11.18
CA ALA A 198 15.44 -17.42 -11.09
C ALA A 198 15.81 -16.08 -10.42
N GLY A 199 14.86 -15.19 -10.10
CA GLY A 199 15.11 -13.81 -9.62
C GLY A 199 14.92 -13.59 -8.12
N ASN A 200 14.27 -14.50 -7.41
CA ASN A 200 14.09 -14.36 -5.96
C ASN A 200 15.41 -14.62 -5.23
N THR A 201 16.05 -13.55 -4.78
CA THR A 201 17.28 -13.68 -3.99
C THR A 201 17.00 -14.43 -2.67
N ARG A 202 18.02 -15.04 -2.08
CA ARG A 202 17.91 -15.64 -0.73
C ARG A 202 17.34 -14.65 0.29
N ALA A 203 17.68 -13.37 0.15
CA ALA A 203 17.16 -12.30 0.99
C ALA A 203 15.66 -12.11 0.83
N ASP A 204 15.15 -12.21 -0.38
CA ASP A 204 13.73 -12.09 -0.69
C ASP A 204 12.91 -13.25 -0.13
N GLN A 205 13.45 -14.46 -0.27
CA GLN A 205 12.84 -15.67 0.30
C GLN A 205 12.74 -15.58 1.83
N ILE A 206 13.84 -15.16 2.49
CA ILE A 206 13.86 -14.96 3.94
C ILE A 206 12.84 -13.92 4.37
N PHE A 207 12.77 -12.80 3.66
CA PHE A 207 11.81 -11.73 3.97
C PHE A 207 10.36 -12.19 3.81
N THR A 208 10.05 -12.90 2.74
CA THR A 208 8.70 -13.47 2.51
C THR A 208 8.34 -14.47 3.61
N GLN A 209 9.24 -15.41 3.92
CA GLN A 209 9.01 -16.38 4.99
C GLN A 209 8.85 -15.72 6.36
N PHE A 210 9.66 -14.69 6.65
CA PHE A 210 9.51 -13.88 7.86
C PHE A 210 8.11 -13.26 7.97
N LEU A 211 7.60 -12.65 6.91
CA LEU A 211 6.28 -12.03 6.93
C LEU A 211 5.14 -13.04 7.08
N LEU A 212 5.23 -14.20 6.44
CA LEU A 212 4.27 -15.31 6.64
C LEU A 212 4.26 -15.79 8.09
N LEU A 213 5.43 -15.90 8.72
CA LEU A 213 5.53 -16.23 10.13
C LEU A 213 4.96 -15.11 11.02
N VAL A 214 5.22 -13.84 10.70
CA VAL A 214 4.64 -12.70 11.44
C VAL A 214 3.12 -12.74 11.37
N GLU A 215 2.56 -12.87 10.18
CA GLU A 215 1.10 -12.94 9.97
C GLU A 215 0.45 -14.04 10.81
N LYS A 216 1.09 -15.20 10.87
CA LYS A 216 0.58 -16.34 11.63
C LYS A 216 0.74 -16.20 13.15
N HIS A 217 1.80 -15.55 13.63
CA HIS A 217 2.23 -15.62 15.02
C HIS A 217 2.29 -14.28 15.77
N PHE A 218 2.08 -13.13 15.13
CA PHE A 218 2.22 -11.81 15.77
C PHE A 218 1.34 -11.61 17.02
N ARG A 219 0.21 -12.32 17.12
CA ARG A 219 -0.69 -12.27 18.28
C ARG A 219 -0.06 -12.85 19.55
N SER A 220 0.79 -13.85 19.38
CA SER A 220 1.44 -14.56 20.49
C SER A 220 2.93 -14.27 20.62
N GLU A 221 3.62 -13.99 19.53
CA GLU A 221 5.07 -13.83 19.49
C GLU A 221 5.49 -12.50 18.85
N ARG A 222 6.40 -11.78 19.53
CA ARG A 222 6.90 -10.47 19.10
C ARG A 222 8.43 -10.38 19.09
N ARG A 223 9.13 -11.40 19.59
CA ARG A 223 10.59 -11.41 19.68
C ARG A 223 11.20 -11.82 18.35
N VAL A 224 12.03 -10.94 17.78
CA VAL A 224 12.76 -11.21 16.52
C VAL A 224 13.55 -12.52 16.58
N GLY A 225 14.09 -12.85 17.77
CA GLY A 225 14.80 -14.10 18.01
C GLY A 225 13.95 -15.35 17.69
N TRP A 226 12.68 -15.35 18.10
CA TRP A 226 11.77 -16.45 17.82
C TRP A 226 11.59 -16.67 16.31
N TYR A 227 11.40 -15.59 15.54
CA TYR A 227 11.26 -15.66 14.08
C TYR A 227 12.54 -16.15 13.40
N SER A 228 13.70 -15.67 13.88
CA SER A 228 14.99 -16.09 13.33
C SER A 228 15.29 -17.57 13.59
N GLU A 229 14.93 -18.08 14.76
CA GLU A 229 15.02 -19.51 15.10
C GLU A 229 14.19 -20.38 14.14
N HIS A 230 12.93 -19.96 13.85
CA HIS A 230 12.04 -20.69 12.94
C HIS A 230 12.51 -20.63 11.48
N LEU A 231 13.29 -19.59 11.12
CA LEU A 231 13.90 -19.45 9.80
C LEU A 231 15.30 -20.11 9.73
N CYS A 232 15.78 -20.72 10.83
CA CYS A 232 17.09 -21.32 10.94
C CYS A 232 18.24 -20.37 10.59
N ILE A 233 18.12 -19.08 10.99
CA ILE A 233 19.13 -18.02 10.78
C ILE A 233 19.38 -17.23 12.07
N SER A 234 20.47 -16.46 12.11
CA SER A 234 20.75 -15.61 13.26
C SER A 234 19.82 -14.37 13.30
N PRO A 235 19.47 -13.84 14.50
CA PRO A 235 18.67 -12.62 14.62
C PRO A 235 19.30 -11.41 13.92
N LYS A 236 20.64 -11.32 13.92
CA LYS A 236 21.37 -10.27 13.21
C LYS A 236 21.17 -10.37 11.70
N TYR A 237 21.34 -11.56 11.13
CA TYR A 237 21.17 -11.78 9.70
C TYR A 237 19.73 -11.53 9.27
N LEU A 238 18.71 -11.98 10.05
CA LEU A 238 17.32 -11.66 9.79
C LEU A 238 17.09 -10.13 9.77
N SER A 239 17.63 -9.42 10.76
CA SER A 239 17.46 -7.96 10.88
C SER A 239 18.09 -7.20 9.71
N GLU A 240 19.30 -7.58 9.32
CA GLU A 240 20.00 -7.00 8.16
C GLU A 240 19.26 -7.30 6.85
N THR A 241 18.83 -8.54 6.66
CA THR A 241 18.09 -8.98 5.47
C THR A 241 16.76 -8.25 5.33
N VAL A 242 15.93 -8.25 6.39
CA VAL A 242 14.63 -7.56 6.38
C VAL A 242 14.80 -6.07 6.11
N LYS A 243 15.79 -5.42 6.75
CA LYS A 243 16.07 -4.00 6.54
C LYS A 243 16.61 -3.71 5.13
N ALA A 244 17.46 -4.55 4.59
CA ALA A 244 17.98 -4.40 3.22
C ALA A 244 16.85 -4.45 2.19
N VAL A 245 15.95 -5.44 2.33
CA VAL A 245 14.83 -5.69 1.40
C VAL A 245 13.73 -4.64 1.57
N SER A 246 13.30 -4.34 2.80
CA SER A 246 12.07 -3.57 3.05
C SER A 246 12.30 -2.15 3.55
N LYS A 247 13.54 -1.77 3.84
CA LYS A 247 13.93 -0.51 4.49
C LYS A 247 13.32 -0.31 5.89
N ARG A 248 12.74 -1.37 6.46
CA ARG A 248 12.16 -1.41 7.81
C ARG A 248 12.78 -2.55 8.61
N THR A 249 12.83 -2.40 9.92
CA THR A 249 13.30 -3.45 10.83
C THR A 249 12.24 -4.54 11.04
N PRO A 250 12.62 -5.76 11.46
CA PRO A 250 11.66 -6.79 11.83
C PRO A 250 10.67 -6.34 12.91
N ASN A 251 11.13 -5.58 13.92
CA ASN A 251 10.24 -5.05 14.96
C ASN A 251 9.16 -4.14 14.38
N GLU A 252 9.53 -3.20 13.51
CA GLU A 252 8.56 -2.31 12.86
C GLU A 252 7.52 -3.08 12.02
N TRP A 253 7.90 -4.22 11.47
CA TRP A 253 6.95 -5.10 10.79
C TRP A 253 6.01 -5.78 11.79
N ILE A 254 6.53 -6.44 12.81
CA ILE A 254 5.74 -7.11 13.85
C ILE A 254 4.77 -6.11 14.50
N ASP A 255 5.28 -4.93 14.91
CA ASP A 255 4.49 -3.88 15.54
C ASP A 255 3.37 -3.38 14.62
N SER A 256 3.60 -3.30 13.31
CA SER A 256 2.56 -2.86 12.36
C SER A 256 1.38 -3.85 12.31
N TYR A 257 1.62 -5.16 12.39
CA TYR A 257 0.57 -6.17 12.46
C TYR A 257 -0.19 -6.09 13.80
N VAL A 258 0.55 -5.92 14.89
CA VAL A 258 -0.05 -5.80 16.24
C VAL A 258 -0.94 -4.56 16.33
N VAL A 259 -0.45 -3.38 15.88
CA VAL A 259 -1.23 -2.13 15.89
C VAL A 259 -2.48 -2.24 15.02
N MET A 260 -2.37 -2.88 13.86
CA MET A 260 -3.52 -3.09 12.98
C MET A 260 -4.59 -3.95 13.67
N GLU A 261 -4.20 -5.05 14.32
CA GLU A 261 -5.12 -5.91 15.04
C GLU A 261 -5.77 -5.21 16.25
N ILE A 262 -4.99 -4.44 17.02
CA ILE A 262 -5.52 -3.63 18.11
C ILE A 262 -6.60 -2.68 17.60
N ARG A 263 -6.33 -1.93 16.54
CA ARG A 263 -7.29 -1.00 15.93
C ARG A 263 -8.55 -1.71 15.46
N MET A 264 -8.40 -2.86 14.82
CA MET A 264 -9.52 -3.67 14.36
C MET A 264 -10.39 -4.13 15.56
N LEU A 265 -9.77 -4.67 16.61
CA LEU A 265 -10.50 -5.14 17.79
C LEU A 265 -11.21 -3.99 18.53
N LEU A 266 -10.60 -2.82 18.60
CA LEU A 266 -11.20 -1.62 19.19
C LEU A 266 -12.39 -1.08 18.40
N SER A 267 -12.35 -1.17 17.06
CA SER A 267 -13.39 -0.61 16.19
C SER A 267 -14.53 -1.59 15.90
N SER A 268 -14.26 -2.90 15.86
CA SER A 268 -15.24 -3.91 15.42
C SER A 268 -15.81 -4.78 16.55
N THR A 269 -15.39 -4.58 17.80
CA THR A 269 -15.87 -5.38 18.93
C THR A 269 -16.22 -4.52 20.15
N SER A 270 -17.04 -5.06 21.05
CA SER A 270 -17.33 -4.46 22.36
C SER A 270 -16.31 -4.84 23.45
N LYS A 271 -15.17 -5.41 23.08
CA LYS A 271 -14.15 -5.86 24.04
C LYS A 271 -13.50 -4.69 24.75
N SER A 272 -13.31 -4.86 26.05
CA SER A 272 -12.53 -3.94 26.87
C SER A 272 -11.04 -4.00 26.49
N ILE A 273 -10.29 -2.93 26.79
CA ILE A 273 -8.83 -2.88 26.57
C ILE A 273 -8.13 -4.05 27.28
N LYS A 274 -8.67 -4.50 28.44
CA LYS A 274 -8.13 -5.65 29.19
C LYS A 274 -8.29 -6.95 28.41
N GLU A 275 -9.44 -7.19 27.81
CA GLU A 275 -9.71 -8.39 27.01
C GLU A 275 -8.89 -8.39 25.71
N ILE A 276 -8.70 -7.23 25.06
CA ILE A 276 -7.84 -7.09 23.91
C ILE A 276 -6.38 -7.38 24.28
N ALA A 277 -5.91 -6.85 25.42
CA ALA A 277 -4.56 -7.13 25.91
C ALA A 277 -4.34 -8.64 26.15
N GLN A 278 -5.32 -9.32 26.75
CA GLN A 278 -5.27 -10.76 26.95
C GLN A 278 -5.29 -11.54 25.65
N GLN A 279 -6.18 -11.19 24.72
CA GLN A 279 -6.30 -11.84 23.41
C GLN A 279 -5.02 -11.73 22.58
N LEU A 280 -4.33 -10.60 22.68
CA LEU A 280 -3.07 -10.35 21.98
C LEU A 280 -1.82 -10.71 22.81
N ASN A 281 -2.00 -11.48 23.89
CA ASN A 281 -0.91 -11.96 24.72
C ASN A 281 0.03 -10.84 25.24
N PHE A 282 -0.56 -9.69 25.64
CA PHE A 282 0.16 -8.65 26.38
C PHE A 282 0.20 -9.00 27.88
N SER A 283 1.33 -8.74 28.52
CA SER A 283 1.48 -8.98 29.95
C SER A 283 0.54 -8.13 30.82
N ASN A 284 0.18 -6.93 30.34
CA ASN A 284 -0.82 -6.04 30.95
C ASN A 284 -1.27 -4.94 29.98
N GLN A 285 -2.30 -4.17 30.38
CA GLN A 285 -2.86 -3.06 29.60
C GLN A 285 -1.85 -1.93 29.31
N SER A 286 -0.93 -1.67 30.25
CA SER A 286 0.07 -0.60 30.08
C SER A 286 1.04 -0.89 28.94
N PHE A 287 1.33 -2.16 28.67
CA PHE A 287 2.14 -2.55 27.50
C PHE A 287 1.37 -2.39 26.19
N LEU A 288 0.07 -2.69 26.17
CA LEU A 288 -0.77 -2.41 25.00
C LEU A 288 -0.85 -0.91 24.73
N GLY A 289 -0.95 -0.07 25.75
CA GLY A 289 -1.00 1.38 25.62
C GLY A 289 0.26 2.04 25.04
N LYS A 290 1.37 1.29 24.90
CA LYS A 290 2.59 1.78 24.23
C LYS A 290 2.53 1.64 22.68
N TYR A 291 1.59 0.85 22.16
CA TYR A 291 1.33 0.67 20.73
C TYR A 291 0.28 1.65 20.24
#